data_b703e2121b8a5d8bc986ee2910ec7eb7
#
_entry.id   b703e2121b8a5d8bc986ee2910ec7eb7
#
_cell.length_a   1.000
_cell.length_b   1.000
_cell.length_c   1.000
_cell.angle_alpha   90.00
_cell.angle_beta   90.00
_cell.angle_gamma   90.00
#
_symmetry.space_group_name_H-M   'P 1'
#
loop_
_entity.id
_entity.type
_entity.pdbx_description
1 polymer ?
#
loop_
_entity_poly.entity_id
_entity_poly.type
_entity_poly.pdbx_seq_one_letter_code
_entity_poly.pdbx_strand_id
1 'polypeptide(L)'
;ANIAEDTKATVSAEQFVRLFESAYQVDGRPDFGIRAALTYTHVPCGIGFHAFGGSPTLGDAIELTIKYKGDIAPEYIKRLDEGEFFELHYHHEREDKSSFCLLFAVVWLLEMLKINYKNPPTPVAITITDPVPGLLLYEEQMGCKVTFGASNSIRFHKSALSLKPLAADMFTATKDRNDFVNPDKANAEKGAQLSDVIKSIISKNL
;
A
#
# COMPACT_ATOMS: atom_id res chain seq x y z
N ALA A 1 -1.10 14.88 -24.45
CA ALA A 1 0.21 14.34 -24.06
C ALA A 1 0.00 12.94 -23.53
N ASN A 2 0.80 11.98 -23.97
CA ASN A 2 0.71 10.59 -23.52
C ASN A 2 1.47 10.47 -22.18
N ILE A 3 0.76 10.60 -21.06
CA ILE A 3 1.31 10.57 -19.69
C ILE A 3 2.14 9.29 -19.47
N ALA A 4 1.78 8.20 -20.15
CA ALA A 4 2.47 6.91 -20.01
C ALA A 4 3.89 6.88 -20.63
N GLU A 5 4.24 7.85 -21.46
CA GLU A 5 5.56 7.93 -22.09
C GLU A 5 6.48 8.98 -21.42
N ASP A 6 5.90 9.86 -20.58
CA ASP A 6 6.67 10.86 -19.84
C ASP A 6 7.05 10.30 -18.44
N THR A 7 8.28 9.84 -18.30
CA THR A 7 8.81 9.30 -17.02
C THR A 7 8.92 10.35 -15.90
N LYS A 8 8.75 11.63 -16.23
CA LYS A 8 8.73 12.74 -15.25
C LYS A 8 7.33 13.24 -14.95
N ALA A 9 6.31 12.69 -15.62
CA ALA A 9 4.92 13.08 -15.36
C ALA A 9 4.50 12.69 -13.95
N THR A 10 4.02 13.65 -13.20
CA THR A 10 3.35 13.43 -11.93
C THR A 10 1.84 13.43 -12.15
N VAL A 11 1.14 12.56 -11.48
CA VAL A 11 -0.32 12.52 -11.51
C VAL A 11 -0.87 13.07 -10.19
N SER A 12 -1.96 13.85 -10.26
CA SER A 12 -2.63 14.30 -9.05
C SER A 12 -3.32 13.12 -8.35
N ALA A 13 -3.66 13.31 -7.08
CA ALA A 13 -4.47 12.37 -6.31
C ALA A 13 -5.73 11.90 -7.05
N GLU A 14 -6.45 12.86 -7.60
CA GLU A 14 -7.68 12.61 -8.37
C GLU A 14 -7.41 11.80 -9.66
N GLN A 15 -6.34 12.15 -10.38
CA GLN A 15 -5.95 11.40 -11.58
C GLN A 15 -5.56 9.97 -11.25
N PHE A 16 -4.88 9.74 -10.12
CA PHE A 16 -4.52 8.41 -9.65
C PHE A 16 -5.77 7.57 -9.37
N VAL A 17 -6.73 8.09 -8.58
CA VAL A 17 -7.98 7.38 -8.27
C VAL A 17 -8.76 7.08 -9.54
N ARG A 18 -8.96 8.08 -10.43
CA ARG A 18 -9.66 7.89 -11.70
C ARG A 18 -8.98 6.86 -12.60
N LEU A 19 -7.65 6.82 -12.63
CA LEU A 19 -6.90 5.83 -13.41
C LEU A 19 -7.16 4.42 -12.88
N PHE A 20 -7.14 4.27 -11.56
CA PHE A 20 -7.37 2.99 -10.89
C PHE A 20 -8.81 2.50 -11.10
N GLU A 21 -9.79 3.39 -10.96
CA GLU A 21 -11.21 3.10 -11.23
C GLU A 21 -11.45 2.75 -12.70
N SER A 22 -10.84 3.50 -13.62
CA SER A 22 -10.93 3.21 -15.05
C SER A 22 -10.34 1.85 -15.41
N ALA A 23 -9.21 1.50 -14.82
CA ALA A 23 -8.58 0.19 -14.99
C ALA A 23 -9.47 -0.94 -14.44
N TYR A 24 -10.12 -0.72 -13.30
CA TYR A 24 -11.12 -1.65 -12.76
C TYR A 24 -12.31 -1.83 -13.68
N GLN A 25 -12.85 -0.74 -14.22
CA GLN A 25 -13.99 -0.79 -15.16
C GLN A 25 -13.65 -1.57 -16.45
N VAL A 26 -12.43 -1.41 -16.95
CA VAL A 26 -11.94 -2.15 -18.14
C VAL A 26 -11.76 -3.63 -17.82
N ASP A 27 -11.16 -3.95 -16.67
CA ASP A 27 -10.92 -5.34 -16.27
C ASP A 27 -12.24 -6.07 -15.91
N GLY A 28 -13.16 -5.39 -15.25
CA GLY A 28 -14.49 -5.86 -14.87
C GLY A 28 -14.55 -6.98 -13.82
N ARG A 29 -13.41 -7.48 -13.33
CA ARG A 29 -13.36 -8.55 -12.35
C ARG A 29 -13.30 -8.01 -10.91
N PRO A 30 -14.05 -8.60 -9.98
CA PRO A 30 -14.12 -8.13 -8.61
C PRO A 30 -12.79 -8.30 -7.82
N ASP A 31 -11.88 -9.16 -8.28
CA ASP A 31 -10.56 -9.40 -7.69
C ASP A 31 -9.45 -8.49 -8.25
N PHE A 32 -9.80 -7.51 -9.09
CA PHE A 32 -8.82 -6.61 -9.72
C PHE A 32 -7.85 -5.98 -8.71
N GLY A 33 -8.36 -5.44 -7.60
CA GLY A 33 -7.52 -4.80 -6.58
C GLY A 33 -6.56 -5.79 -5.91
N ILE A 34 -6.97 -7.04 -5.69
CA ILE A 34 -6.10 -8.09 -5.17
C ILE A 34 -4.97 -8.36 -6.16
N ARG A 35 -5.30 -8.60 -7.42
CA ARG A 35 -4.28 -8.89 -8.46
C ARG A 35 -3.33 -7.72 -8.68
N ALA A 36 -3.84 -6.50 -8.64
CA ALA A 36 -3.03 -5.30 -8.73
C ALA A 36 -2.06 -5.19 -7.53
N ALA A 37 -2.54 -5.44 -6.30
CA ALA A 37 -1.71 -5.44 -5.10
C ALA A 37 -0.60 -6.50 -5.16
N LEU A 38 -0.95 -7.74 -5.52
CA LEU A 38 0.00 -8.82 -5.68
C LEU A 38 1.05 -8.54 -6.77
N THR A 39 0.63 -7.96 -7.88
CA THR A 39 1.56 -7.56 -8.95
C THR A 39 2.52 -6.47 -8.45
N TYR A 40 2.01 -5.50 -7.71
CA TYR A 40 2.81 -4.38 -7.19
C TYR A 40 3.84 -4.82 -6.15
N THR A 41 3.60 -5.88 -5.39
CA THR A 41 4.58 -6.41 -4.41
C THR A 41 5.83 -6.98 -5.07
N HIS A 42 5.77 -7.39 -6.32
CA HIS A 42 6.92 -7.92 -7.08
C HIS A 42 7.74 -6.83 -7.78
N VAL A 43 7.30 -5.58 -7.72
CA VAL A 43 8.06 -4.46 -8.28
C VAL A 43 9.00 -3.94 -7.18
N PRO A 44 10.34 -4.12 -7.31
CA PRO A 44 11.30 -3.74 -6.26
C PRO A 44 11.49 -2.22 -6.20
N CYS A 45 10.41 -1.51 -6.00
CA CYS A 45 10.41 -0.07 -6.05
C CYS A 45 9.42 0.52 -5.05
N GLY A 46 9.79 1.66 -4.58
CA GLY A 46 8.99 2.45 -3.70
C GLY A 46 9.33 2.28 -2.21
N ILE A 47 8.94 3.28 -1.47
CA ILE A 47 9.22 3.44 -0.05
C ILE A 47 8.76 2.23 0.77
N GLY A 48 7.60 1.65 0.44
CA GLY A 48 7.07 0.52 1.18
C GLY A 48 7.98 -0.69 1.15
N PHE A 49 8.50 -1.06 -0.02
CA PHE A 49 9.41 -2.21 -0.14
C PHE A 49 10.65 -2.04 0.76
N HIS A 50 11.30 -0.89 0.67
CA HIS A 50 12.50 -0.60 1.45
C HIS A 50 12.20 -0.37 2.94
N ALA A 51 11.06 0.25 3.28
CA ALA A 51 10.67 0.47 4.66
C ALA A 51 10.49 -0.87 5.40
N PHE A 52 9.73 -1.81 4.84
CA PHE A 52 9.42 -3.09 5.48
C PHE A 52 10.61 -4.07 5.50
N GLY A 53 11.51 -4.01 4.54
CA GLY A 53 12.73 -4.85 4.51
C GLY A 53 13.93 -4.23 5.22
N GLY A 54 14.04 -2.91 5.26
CA GLY A 54 15.23 -2.18 5.73
C GLY A 54 15.11 -1.52 7.11
N SER A 55 13.93 -1.52 7.75
CA SER A 55 13.75 -0.94 9.08
C SER A 55 14.12 -1.92 10.19
N PRO A 56 14.61 -1.45 11.35
CA PRO A 56 14.94 -2.32 12.47
C PRO A 56 13.76 -3.12 13.02
N THR A 57 12.55 -2.53 13.00
CA THR A 57 11.32 -3.14 13.46
C THR A 57 10.14 -2.78 12.56
N LEU A 58 9.02 -3.50 12.69
CA LEU A 58 7.77 -3.16 12.01
C LEU A 58 7.26 -1.78 12.43
N GLY A 59 7.42 -1.40 13.70
CA GLY A 59 7.08 -0.07 14.18
C GLY A 59 7.83 1.03 13.42
N ASP A 60 9.15 0.88 13.27
CA ASP A 60 9.98 1.80 12.50
C ASP A 60 9.57 1.85 11.02
N ALA A 61 9.23 0.70 10.43
CA ALA A 61 8.77 0.61 9.05
C ALA A 61 7.44 1.36 8.83
N ILE A 62 6.50 1.22 9.77
CA ILE A 62 5.21 1.92 9.75
C ILE A 62 5.43 3.43 9.87
N GLU A 63 6.23 3.89 10.85
CA GLU A 63 6.53 5.32 11.03
C GLU A 63 7.20 5.92 9.79
N LEU A 64 8.14 5.18 9.18
CA LEU A 64 8.79 5.59 7.94
C LEU A 64 7.77 5.71 6.80
N THR A 65 6.86 4.73 6.67
CA THR A 65 5.81 4.72 5.65
C THR A 65 4.83 5.89 5.85
N ILE A 66 4.40 6.15 7.08
CA ILE A 66 3.52 7.27 7.41
C ILE A 66 4.16 8.58 7.02
N LYS A 67 5.42 8.78 7.41
CA LYS A 67 6.17 10.01 7.13
C LYS A 67 6.26 10.32 5.63
N TYR A 68 6.51 9.31 4.81
CA TYR A 68 6.76 9.51 3.39
C TYR A 68 5.55 9.27 2.49
N LYS A 69 4.51 8.59 2.97
CA LYS A 69 3.33 8.31 2.13
C LYS A 69 2.57 9.59 1.78
N GLY A 70 2.49 10.55 2.68
CA GLY A 70 1.90 11.85 2.40
C GLY A 70 2.57 12.61 1.24
N ASP A 71 3.87 12.36 1.02
CA ASP A 71 4.62 13.02 -0.06
C ASP A 71 4.42 12.35 -1.44
N ILE A 72 3.88 11.11 -1.48
CA ILE A 72 3.86 10.29 -2.70
C ILE A 72 2.49 9.78 -3.13
N ALA A 73 1.51 9.89 -2.26
CA ALA A 73 0.16 9.40 -2.52
C ALA A 73 -0.89 10.39 -2.00
N PRO A 74 -2.06 10.42 -2.63
CA PRO A 74 -3.18 11.24 -2.17
C PRO A 74 -3.76 10.78 -0.83
N GLU A 75 -3.28 9.67 -0.34
CA GLU A 75 -3.70 9.07 0.92
C GLU A 75 -2.66 9.34 1.99
N TYR A 76 -3.09 9.78 3.15
CA TYR A 76 -2.24 9.80 4.32
C TYR A 76 -2.69 8.75 5.33
N ILE A 77 -1.73 8.19 6.03
CA ILE A 77 -1.96 7.18 7.06
C ILE A 77 -1.73 7.85 8.41
N LYS A 78 -2.67 7.65 9.33
CA LYS A 78 -2.53 8.07 10.72
C LYS A 78 -2.54 6.83 11.60
N ARG A 79 -1.56 6.71 12.48
CA ARG A 79 -1.55 5.68 13.49
C ARG A 79 -2.23 6.21 14.77
N LEU A 80 -3.14 5.40 15.31
CA LEU A 80 -3.77 5.61 16.61
C LEU A 80 -3.48 4.40 17.50
N ASP A 81 -3.08 4.66 18.73
CA ASP A 81 -2.75 3.63 19.71
C ASP A 81 -3.85 3.56 20.77
N GLU A 82 -4.47 2.38 20.94
CA GLU A 82 -5.56 2.15 21.89
C GLU A 82 -5.33 0.84 22.65
N GLY A 83 -5.07 0.94 23.97
CA GLY A 83 -4.81 -0.22 24.82
C GLY A 83 -3.69 -1.11 24.26
N GLU A 84 -4.01 -2.38 24.00
CA GLU A 84 -3.10 -3.38 23.44
C GLU A 84 -3.04 -3.36 21.90
N PHE A 85 -3.78 -2.46 21.26
CA PHE A 85 -3.89 -2.39 19.81
C PHE A 85 -3.33 -1.07 19.28
N PHE A 86 -2.96 -1.09 18.00
CA PHE A 86 -2.80 0.09 17.18
C PHE A 86 -3.64 -0.05 15.92
N GLU A 87 -4.09 1.08 15.42
CA GLU A 87 -4.83 1.18 14.18
C GLU A 87 -4.10 2.09 13.19
N LEU A 88 -4.09 1.69 11.94
CA LEU A 88 -3.70 2.53 10.82
C LEU A 88 -4.97 3.02 10.14
N HIS A 89 -5.26 4.29 10.30
CA HIS A 89 -6.38 4.96 9.66
C HIS A 89 -5.92 5.54 8.32
N TYR A 90 -6.64 5.18 7.27
CA TYR A 90 -6.41 5.68 5.91
C TYR A 90 -7.35 6.84 5.65
N HIS A 91 -6.77 8.00 5.36
CA HIS A 91 -7.51 9.20 5.02
C HIS A 91 -7.21 9.61 3.58
N HIS A 92 -8.24 10.02 2.87
CA HIS A 92 -8.11 10.69 1.58
C HIS A 92 -8.32 12.18 1.77
N GLU A 93 -7.60 13.03 1.06
CA GLU A 93 -7.79 14.48 1.11
C GLU A 93 -9.17 14.92 0.57
N ARG A 94 -9.85 14.04 -0.16
CA ARG A 94 -11.19 14.25 -0.69
C ARG A 94 -12.19 13.27 -0.09
N GLU A 95 -13.45 13.74 -0.02
CA GLU A 95 -14.59 12.97 0.48
C GLU A 95 -14.95 11.76 -0.40
N ASP A 96 -14.52 11.73 -1.68
CA ASP A 96 -14.71 10.61 -2.61
C ASP A 96 -13.73 9.46 -2.28
N LYS A 97 -14.08 8.75 -1.23
CA LYS A 97 -13.27 7.67 -0.65
C LYS A 97 -13.51 6.40 -1.44
N SER A 98 -12.56 5.98 -2.23
CA SER A 98 -12.62 4.65 -2.81
C SER A 98 -12.16 3.61 -1.79
N SER A 99 -13.11 2.93 -1.12
CA SER A 99 -12.83 1.75 -0.28
C SER A 99 -12.07 0.67 -1.06
N PHE A 100 -12.17 0.69 -2.38
CA PHE A 100 -11.41 -0.15 -3.28
C PHE A 100 -9.90 0.15 -3.24
N CYS A 101 -9.50 1.43 -3.28
CA CYS A 101 -8.09 1.81 -3.12
C CYS A 101 -7.55 1.43 -1.75
N LEU A 102 -8.38 1.54 -0.70
CA LEU A 102 -8.00 1.07 0.62
C LEU A 102 -7.73 -0.44 0.62
N LEU A 103 -8.67 -1.25 0.12
CA LEU A 103 -8.49 -2.70 0.12
C LEU A 103 -7.28 -3.14 -0.71
N PHE A 104 -6.99 -2.45 -1.82
CA PHE A 104 -5.72 -2.61 -2.54
C PHE A 104 -4.52 -2.34 -1.61
N ALA A 105 -4.53 -1.22 -0.90
CA ALA A 105 -3.42 -0.83 -0.02
C ALA A 105 -3.25 -1.82 1.16
N VAL A 106 -4.37 -2.33 1.72
CA VAL A 106 -4.34 -3.33 2.80
C VAL A 106 -3.81 -4.66 2.29
N VAL A 107 -4.27 -5.16 1.15
CA VAL A 107 -3.75 -6.41 0.56
C VAL A 107 -2.25 -6.27 0.30
N TRP A 108 -1.82 -5.15 -0.30
CA TRP A 108 -0.42 -4.87 -0.53
C TRP A 108 0.39 -4.85 0.77
N LEU A 109 -0.09 -4.16 1.82
CA LEU A 109 0.56 -4.12 3.13
C LEU A 109 0.74 -5.53 3.69
N LEU A 110 -0.31 -6.35 3.69
CA LEU A 110 -0.27 -7.71 4.24
C LEU A 110 0.69 -8.61 3.46
N GLU A 111 0.75 -8.48 2.14
CA GLU A 111 1.73 -9.20 1.31
C GLU A 111 3.16 -8.73 1.60
N MET A 112 3.40 -7.43 1.79
CA MET A 112 4.70 -6.91 2.22
C MET A 112 5.12 -7.47 3.59
N LEU A 113 4.17 -7.64 4.52
CA LEU A 113 4.42 -8.28 5.81
C LEU A 113 4.78 -9.76 5.63
N LYS A 114 4.07 -10.51 4.78
CA LYS A 114 4.37 -11.91 4.49
C LYS A 114 5.76 -12.11 3.87
N ILE A 115 6.17 -11.21 2.98
CA ILE A 115 7.49 -11.28 2.32
C ILE A 115 8.62 -10.97 3.29
N ASN A 116 8.43 -9.99 4.18
CA ASN A 116 9.52 -9.45 4.99
C ASN A 116 9.61 -10.01 6.41
N TYR A 117 8.60 -10.72 6.91
CA TYR A 117 8.57 -11.21 8.28
C TYR A 117 8.31 -12.71 8.34
N LYS A 118 9.08 -13.43 9.19
CA LYS A 118 8.93 -14.89 9.37
C LYS A 118 7.54 -15.27 9.91
N ASN A 119 7.02 -14.47 10.83
CA ASN A 119 5.71 -14.62 11.43
C ASN A 119 4.94 -13.30 11.22
N PRO A 120 4.40 -13.07 10.03
CA PRO A 120 3.70 -11.83 9.73
C PRO A 120 2.49 -11.65 10.66
N PRO A 121 2.24 -10.44 11.18
CA PRO A 121 1.09 -10.19 12.03
C PRO A 121 -0.20 -10.27 11.19
N THR A 122 -1.21 -10.91 11.76
CA THR A 122 -2.56 -10.92 11.19
C THR A 122 -3.34 -9.74 11.75
N PRO A 123 -4.11 -9.01 10.93
CA PRO A 123 -4.98 -7.97 11.42
C PRO A 123 -6.07 -8.54 12.34
N VAL A 124 -6.39 -7.81 13.39
CA VAL A 124 -7.48 -8.14 14.31
C VAL A 124 -8.82 -7.71 13.74
N ALA A 125 -8.84 -6.59 13.03
CA ALA A 125 -10.02 -6.05 12.36
C ALA A 125 -9.61 -5.18 11.16
N ILE A 126 -10.48 -5.16 10.17
CA ILE A 126 -10.43 -4.24 9.03
C ILE A 126 -11.79 -3.58 8.94
N THR A 127 -11.81 -2.26 8.85
CA THR A 127 -13.04 -1.46 8.76
C THR A 127 -12.99 -0.63 7.48
N ILE A 128 -14.10 -0.60 6.75
CA ILE A 128 -14.28 0.21 5.54
C ILE A 128 -15.55 1.05 5.64
N THR A 129 -15.58 2.18 4.94
CA THR A 129 -16.76 3.07 4.93
C THR A 129 -17.81 2.66 3.91
N ASP A 130 -17.38 2.12 2.76
CA ASP A 130 -18.25 1.86 1.63
C ASP A 130 -18.14 0.41 1.13
N PRO A 131 -19.22 -0.17 0.62
CA PRO A 131 -19.20 -1.50 0.01
C PRO A 131 -18.22 -1.59 -1.16
N VAL A 132 -17.52 -2.71 -1.26
CA VAL A 132 -16.62 -3.01 -2.38
C VAL A 132 -17.08 -4.30 -3.07
N PRO A 133 -17.20 -4.31 -4.40
CA PRO A 133 -17.50 -5.53 -5.14
C PRO A 133 -16.48 -6.63 -4.84
N GLY A 134 -16.96 -7.85 -4.64
CA GLY A 134 -16.09 -8.99 -4.35
C GLY A 134 -15.47 -9.00 -2.95
N LEU A 135 -16.06 -8.31 -1.98
CA LEU A 135 -15.55 -8.19 -0.61
C LEU A 135 -15.12 -9.53 0.00
N LEU A 136 -15.86 -10.60 -0.25
CA LEU A 136 -15.52 -11.95 0.23
C LEU A 136 -14.16 -12.44 -0.28
N LEU A 137 -13.78 -12.09 -1.51
CA LEU A 137 -12.46 -12.44 -2.06
C LEU A 137 -11.34 -11.72 -1.32
N TYR A 138 -11.58 -10.45 -0.95
CA TYR A 138 -10.62 -9.69 -0.12
C TYR A 138 -10.51 -10.26 1.29
N GLU A 139 -11.63 -10.63 1.93
CA GLU A 139 -11.61 -11.27 3.26
C GLU A 139 -10.80 -12.58 3.24
N GLU A 140 -11.00 -13.39 2.21
CA GLU A 140 -10.26 -14.65 2.00
C GLU A 140 -8.76 -14.40 1.82
N GLN A 141 -8.39 -13.44 0.95
CA GLN A 141 -6.99 -13.08 0.71
C GLN A 141 -6.30 -12.53 1.94
N MET A 142 -7.00 -11.71 2.72
CA MET A 142 -6.46 -11.05 3.91
C MET A 142 -6.51 -11.94 5.16
N GLY A 143 -7.30 -13.00 5.14
CA GLY A 143 -7.51 -13.87 6.30
C GLY A 143 -8.22 -13.18 7.46
N CYS A 144 -8.97 -12.10 7.19
CA CYS A 144 -9.64 -11.29 8.20
C CYS A 144 -10.99 -10.79 7.66
N LYS A 145 -12.00 -10.78 8.53
CA LYS A 145 -13.30 -10.21 8.21
C LYS A 145 -13.23 -8.70 8.10
N VAL A 146 -14.00 -8.17 7.16
CA VAL A 146 -14.15 -6.72 6.94
C VAL A 146 -15.49 -6.27 7.50
N THR A 147 -15.46 -5.21 8.29
CA THR A 147 -16.66 -4.61 8.89
C THR A 147 -16.90 -3.23 8.30
N PHE A 148 -18.15 -2.76 8.34
CA PHE A 148 -18.51 -1.40 7.94
C PHE A 148 -18.45 -0.47 9.15
N GLY A 149 -17.89 0.73 8.97
CA GLY A 149 -17.76 1.73 10.04
C GLY A 149 -17.59 3.15 9.54
N ALA A 150 -17.28 4.05 10.47
CA ALA A 150 -17.16 5.48 10.17
C ALA A 150 -15.81 5.87 9.53
N SER A 151 -14.83 4.98 9.52
CA SER A 151 -13.50 5.24 8.98
C SER A 151 -12.90 4.01 8.34
N ASN A 152 -12.00 4.23 7.40
CA ASN A 152 -11.21 3.18 6.79
C ASN A 152 -10.00 2.89 7.69
N SER A 153 -9.91 1.68 8.28
CA SER A 153 -8.82 1.34 9.18
C SER A 153 -8.45 -0.14 9.18
N ILE A 154 -7.23 -0.43 9.62
CA ILE A 154 -6.74 -1.76 9.92
C ILE A 154 -6.13 -1.77 11.31
N ARG A 155 -6.52 -2.75 12.14
CA ARG A 155 -6.13 -2.89 13.55
C ARG A 155 -5.22 -4.11 13.73
N PHE A 156 -4.15 -3.91 14.51
CA PHE A 156 -3.20 -4.94 14.91
C PHE A 156 -2.93 -4.89 16.42
N HIS A 157 -2.42 -6.00 16.98
CA HIS A 157 -1.83 -5.98 18.32
C HIS A 157 -0.51 -5.19 18.33
N LYS A 158 -0.28 -4.41 19.39
CA LYS A 158 0.96 -3.61 19.58
C LYS A 158 2.22 -4.47 19.63
N SER A 159 2.12 -5.72 20.05
CA SER A 159 3.24 -6.66 20.01
C SER A 159 3.84 -6.84 18.61
N ALA A 160 3.05 -6.61 17.56
CA ALA A 160 3.56 -6.64 16.19
C ALA A 160 4.62 -5.57 15.91
N LEU A 161 4.56 -4.43 16.58
CA LEU A 161 5.49 -3.31 16.34
C LEU A 161 6.96 -3.67 16.62
N SER A 162 7.21 -4.65 17.49
CA SER A 162 8.57 -5.12 17.84
C SER A 162 9.10 -6.22 16.90
N LEU A 163 8.31 -6.68 15.93
CA LEU A 163 8.75 -7.69 14.98
C LEU A 163 9.91 -7.17 14.13
N LYS A 164 10.91 -8.03 13.95
CA LYS A 164 12.09 -7.74 13.12
C LYS A 164 11.92 -8.36 11.74
N PRO A 165 12.24 -7.66 10.66
CA PRO A 165 12.21 -8.23 9.31
C PRO A 165 13.29 -9.30 9.14
N LEU A 166 13.08 -10.22 8.20
CA LEU A 166 14.00 -11.32 7.87
C LEU A 166 15.39 -10.81 7.43
N ALA A 167 15.44 -9.67 6.79
CA ALA A 167 16.66 -9.07 6.25
C ALA A 167 17.28 -8.01 7.17
N ALA A 168 16.78 -7.83 8.41
CA ALA A 168 17.29 -6.81 9.34
C ALA A 168 18.80 -6.88 9.58
N ASP A 169 19.38 -8.09 9.49
CA ASP A 169 20.82 -8.29 9.66
C ASP A 169 21.63 -8.04 8.36
N MET A 170 20.98 -8.01 7.20
CA MET A 170 21.63 -7.82 5.89
C MET A 170 21.64 -6.35 5.44
N PHE A 171 20.67 -5.57 5.87
CA PHE A 171 20.56 -4.15 5.57
C PHE A 171 21.04 -3.33 6.77
N THR A 172 22.32 -3.30 7.02
CA THR A 172 22.93 -2.22 7.79
C THR A 172 22.83 -0.93 6.96
N ALA A 173 21.74 -0.50 6.96
CA ALA A 173 20.89 0.64 6.59
C ALA A 173 21.56 2.02 6.43
N THR A 174 22.82 2.13 6.13
CA THR A 174 23.49 3.44 6.00
C THR A 174 23.49 3.97 4.56
N LYS A 175 23.42 3.11 3.56
CA LYS A 175 23.48 3.54 2.17
C LYS A 175 22.09 3.89 1.61
N ASP A 176 21.10 3.09 1.93
CA ASP A 176 19.74 3.26 1.40
C ASP A 176 18.94 4.40 2.06
N ARG A 177 19.25 4.74 3.33
CA ARG A 177 18.63 5.90 3.99
C ARG A 177 18.91 7.22 3.26
N ASN A 178 20.11 7.37 2.69
CA ASN A 178 20.46 8.60 1.97
C ASN A 178 19.85 8.67 0.57
N ASP A 179 19.58 7.53 -0.07
CA ASP A 179 18.88 7.49 -1.37
C ASP A 179 17.38 7.81 -1.21
N PHE A 180 16.80 7.54 -0.03
CA PHE A 180 15.42 7.94 0.31
C PHE A 180 15.26 9.44 0.56
N VAL A 181 16.31 10.12 0.96
CA VAL A 181 16.28 11.57 1.27
C VAL A 181 16.37 12.43 0.01
N ASN A 182 16.58 11.84 -1.17
CA ASN A 182 16.61 12.58 -2.43
C ASN A 182 15.28 12.43 -3.19
N PRO A 183 14.26 13.31 -2.92
CA PRO A 183 12.92 13.21 -3.49
C PRO A 183 12.91 13.30 -5.02
N ASP A 184 13.89 13.96 -5.62
CA ASP A 184 13.97 14.14 -7.08
C ASP A 184 14.31 12.83 -7.80
N LYS A 185 15.19 11.99 -7.25
CA LYS A 185 15.45 10.64 -7.80
C LYS A 185 14.26 9.69 -7.60
N ALA A 186 13.67 9.69 -6.40
CA ALA A 186 12.54 8.84 -6.08
C ALA A 186 11.31 9.14 -6.96
N ASN A 187 11.05 10.41 -7.30
CA ASN A 187 9.91 10.81 -8.12
C ASN A 187 10.06 10.45 -9.61
N ALA A 188 11.28 10.48 -10.15
CA ALA A 188 11.53 10.12 -11.55
C ALA A 188 11.32 8.61 -11.82
N GLU A 189 11.65 7.74 -10.86
CA GLU A 189 11.46 6.30 -10.98
C GLU A 189 10.00 5.86 -10.76
N LYS A 190 9.24 6.59 -9.95
CA LYS A 190 7.86 6.24 -9.55
C LYS A 190 6.83 6.34 -10.68
N GLY A 191 6.91 7.38 -11.51
CA GLY A 191 5.96 7.57 -12.60
C GLY A 191 6.05 6.47 -13.66
N ALA A 192 7.25 6.01 -13.98
CA ALA A 192 7.47 4.92 -14.92
C ALA A 192 6.89 3.59 -14.43
N GLN A 193 7.05 3.29 -13.15
CA GLN A 193 6.71 2.00 -12.56
C GLN A 193 5.21 1.74 -12.42
N LEU A 194 4.43 2.75 -12.00
CA LEU A 194 2.97 2.60 -11.93
C LEU A 194 2.38 2.41 -13.33
N SER A 195 2.88 3.16 -14.32
CA SER A 195 2.51 3.01 -15.72
C SER A 195 2.79 1.59 -16.23
N ASP A 196 3.93 1.00 -15.87
CA ASP A 196 4.32 -0.34 -16.33
C ASP A 196 3.48 -1.43 -15.65
N VAL A 197 3.15 -1.27 -14.37
CA VAL A 197 2.22 -2.16 -13.67
C VAL A 197 0.83 -2.13 -14.34
N ILE A 198 0.30 -0.95 -14.59
CA ILE A 198 -0.99 -0.79 -15.24
C ILE A 198 -0.97 -1.36 -16.65
N LYS A 199 0.07 -1.07 -17.45
CA LYS A 199 0.27 -1.66 -18.79
C LYS A 199 0.35 -3.18 -18.74
N SER A 200 1.07 -3.75 -17.76
CA SER A 200 1.19 -5.21 -17.57
C SER A 200 -0.16 -5.84 -17.23
N ILE A 201 -0.98 -5.18 -16.41
CA ILE A 201 -2.31 -5.67 -16.06
C ILE A 201 -3.22 -5.63 -17.29
N ILE A 202 -3.21 -4.54 -18.06
CA ILE A 202 -4.04 -4.38 -19.26
C ILE A 202 -3.60 -5.35 -20.35
N SER A 203 -2.29 -5.50 -20.61
CA SER A 203 -1.78 -6.35 -21.70
C SER A 203 -1.94 -7.85 -21.48
N LYS A 204 -2.08 -8.30 -20.23
CA LYS A 204 -2.34 -9.72 -19.91
C LYS A 204 -3.82 -10.10 -20.03
N ASN A 205 -4.69 -9.13 -20.27
CA ASN A 205 -6.14 -9.30 -20.29
C ASN A 205 -6.78 -8.94 -21.65
N LEU A 206 -5.98 -8.56 -22.65
CA LEU A 206 -6.31 -8.45 -24.06
C LEU A 206 -5.83 -9.68 -24.83
#